data_5dcc05f1ddb9e319d999d03613946c96
#
_entry.id   5dcc05f1ddb9e319d999d03613946c96
#
_cell.length_a   1.000
_cell.length_b   1.000
_cell.length_c   1.000
_cell.angle_alpha   90.00
_cell.angle_beta   90.00
_cell.angle_gamma   90.00
#
_symmetry.space_group_name_H-M   'P 1'
#
loop_
_entity.id
_entity.type
_entity.pdbx_description
1 polymer ?
#
loop_
_entity_poly.entity_id
_entity_poly.type
_entity_poly.pdbx_seq_one_letter_code
_entity_poly.pdbx_strand_id
1 'polypeptide(L)'
;MDNMTFGKYIPGNSLIHRLDPRLKICAVFIFLISVFFDAGFVGYGILAIYVLICSLFSKIKLSHILKAIKPMLFMMLFLMIFNIFLMKTGDVIVKIGNISVYSGALLQTAYIFIRLVLIITLTTLMTSTTKPLELTLAIESLLNPLKRFHFPVHELAMMISIALRFIPDLLDEAKRIMKAQASRGADFNEGSFMEKIKSIISLIIPLFISAFQRAEELANAMESRNYNPEATRTKYKVLTWAQLDTIAMLITLFVCCGVIIMSFM
;
A
#
# COMPACT_ATOMS: atom_id res chain seq x y z
N MET A 1 -19.37 7.36 11.01
CA MET A 1 -17.90 7.20 10.81
C MET A 1 -17.49 5.83 11.34
N ASP A 2 -18.06 4.79 10.72
CA ASP A 2 -17.87 3.42 11.14
C ASP A 2 -16.79 2.78 10.27
N ASN A 3 -15.88 2.05 10.95
CA ASN A 3 -14.87 1.16 10.37
C ASN A 3 -13.69 1.84 9.66
N MET A 4 -12.95 2.71 10.36
CA MET A 4 -11.52 2.79 10.11
C MET A 4 -10.87 1.51 10.65
N THR A 5 -11.02 0.40 9.94
CA THR A 5 -10.17 -0.76 10.14
C THR A 5 -8.77 -0.36 9.70
N PHE A 6 -7.89 -0.21 10.68
CA PHE A 6 -6.49 0.07 10.47
C PHE A 6 -5.87 -1.03 9.60
N GLY A 7 -5.45 -0.63 8.38
CA GLY A 7 -5.00 -1.54 7.34
C GLY A 7 -6.16 -2.34 6.74
N LYS A 8 -6.29 -2.34 5.45
CA LYS A 8 -7.30 -3.14 4.70
C LYS A 8 -7.06 -4.66 4.81
N TYR A 9 -6.39 -5.13 5.88
CA TYR A 9 -6.16 -6.56 6.10
C TYR A 9 -7.49 -7.28 6.33
N ILE A 10 -7.71 -8.32 5.55
CA ILE A 10 -8.89 -9.19 5.66
C ILE A 10 -8.40 -10.53 6.22
N PRO A 11 -8.82 -10.93 7.45
CA PRO A 11 -8.43 -12.21 8.00
C PRO A 11 -8.95 -13.35 7.11
N GLY A 12 -8.05 -14.24 6.71
CA GLY A 12 -8.36 -15.37 5.83
C GLY A 12 -7.27 -16.45 5.89
N ASN A 13 -7.62 -17.66 5.43
CA ASN A 13 -6.73 -18.82 5.40
C ASN A 13 -6.46 -19.28 3.96
N SER A 14 -6.13 -18.35 3.06
CA SER A 14 -5.74 -18.70 1.69
C SER A 14 -4.25 -19.05 1.60
N LEU A 15 -3.84 -19.64 0.48
CA LEU A 15 -2.43 -19.92 0.20
C LEU A 15 -1.60 -18.63 0.27
N ILE A 16 -2.12 -17.54 -0.30
CA ILE A 16 -1.41 -16.25 -0.29
C ILE A 16 -1.28 -15.67 1.13
N HIS A 17 -2.26 -15.88 2.03
CA HIS A 17 -2.13 -15.43 3.43
C HIS A 17 -0.97 -16.11 4.15
N ARG A 18 -0.66 -17.36 3.80
CA ARG A 18 0.38 -18.17 4.45
C ARG A 18 1.78 -17.89 3.94
N LEU A 19 1.93 -17.24 2.78
CA LEU A 19 3.24 -16.88 2.21
C LEU A 19 3.97 -15.86 3.09
N ASP A 20 5.30 -15.99 3.13
CA ASP A 20 6.18 -15.07 3.86
C ASP A 20 5.99 -13.63 3.34
N PRO A 21 5.80 -12.64 4.24
CA PRO A 21 5.66 -11.23 3.86
C PRO A 21 6.85 -10.67 3.07
N ARG A 22 8.07 -11.17 3.28
CA ARG A 22 9.27 -10.77 2.53
C ARG A 22 9.13 -11.10 1.06
N LEU A 23 8.67 -12.33 0.78
CA LEU A 23 8.39 -12.76 -0.60
C LEU A 23 7.37 -11.85 -1.26
N LYS A 24 6.27 -11.54 -0.57
CA LYS A 24 5.20 -10.70 -1.14
C LYS A 24 5.70 -9.31 -1.50
N ILE A 25 6.52 -8.70 -0.64
CA ILE A 25 7.15 -7.40 -0.93
C ILE A 25 8.05 -7.51 -2.16
N CYS A 26 8.97 -8.47 -2.18
CA CYS A 26 9.87 -8.68 -3.31
C CYS A 26 9.10 -8.97 -4.61
N ALA A 27 8.08 -9.84 -4.55
CA ALA A 27 7.25 -10.18 -5.70
C ALA A 27 6.53 -8.96 -6.28
N VAL A 28 5.96 -8.09 -5.41
CA VAL A 28 5.33 -6.84 -5.84
C VAL A 28 6.36 -5.91 -6.49
N PHE A 29 7.55 -5.75 -5.92
CA PHE A 29 8.60 -4.90 -6.52
C PHE A 29 9.05 -5.42 -7.89
N ILE A 30 9.31 -6.73 -8.02
CA ILE A 30 9.71 -7.35 -9.29
C ILE A 30 8.60 -7.18 -10.33
N PHE A 31 7.34 -7.38 -9.92
CA PHE A 31 6.19 -7.20 -10.78
C PHE A 31 6.04 -5.73 -11.22
N LEU A 32 6.21 -4.76 -10.31
CA LEU A 32 6.17 -3.34 -10.63
C LEU A 32 7.21 -2.99 -11.70
N ILE A 33 8.44 -3.49 -11.55
CA ILE A 33 9.49 -3.28 -12.56
C ILE A 33 9.04 -3.86 -13.90
N SER A 34 8.55 -5.11 -13.92
CA SER A 34 8.12 -5.81 -15.14
C SER A 34 6.99 -5.10 -15.88
N VAL A 35 6.03 -4.51 -15.15
CA VAL A 35 4.86 -3.80 -15.73
C VAL A 35 5.28 -2.52 -16.48
N PHE A 36 6.44 -1.92 -16.15
CA PHE A 36 6.92 -0.72 -16.84
C PHE A 36 7.61 -1.02 -18.17
N PHE A 37 7.95 -2.28 -18.44
CA PHE A 37 8.50 -2.68 -19.75
C PHE A 37 7.35 -2.90 -20.75
N ASP A 38 7.51 -2.32 -21.94
CA ASP A 38 6.52 -2.42 -23.02
C ASP A 38 6.66 -3.73 -23.79
N ALA A 39 6.07 -4.79 -23.27
CA ALA A 39 6.04 -6.11 -23.93
C ALA A 39 4.76 -6.30 -24.80
N GLY A 40 4.14 -5.22 -25.21
CA GLY A 40 2.92 -5.23 -26.02
C GLY A 40 1.72 -5.89 -25.33
N PHE A 41 0.65 -6.16 -26.07
CA PHE A 41 -0.56 -6.79 -25.52
C PHE A 41 -0.34 -8.20 -24.97
N VAL A 42 0.60 -8.95 -25.54
CA VAL A 42 0.90 -10.32 -25.07
C VAL A 42 1.54 -10.29 -23.69
N GLY A 43 2.51 -9.41 -23.44
CA GLY A 43 3.14 -9.26 -22.14
C GLY A 43 2.14 -8.85 -21.06
N TYR A 44 1.28 -7.86 -21.33
CA TYR A 44 0.22 -7.48 -20.41
C TYR A 44 -0.81 -8.58 -20.20
N GLY A 45 -1.09 -9.42 -21.21
CA GLY A 45 -1.94 -10.61 -21.08
C GLY A 45 -1.36 -11.63 -20.10
N ILE A 46 -0.06 -11.91 -20.19
CA ILE A 46 0.64 -12.82 -19.25
C ILE A 46 0.60 -12.27 -17.83
N LEU A 47 0.89 -10.99 -17.64
CA LEU A 47 0.82 -10.34 -16.33
C LEU A 47 -0.60 -10.34 -15.76
N ALA A 48 -1.62 -10.13 -16.61
CA ALA A 48 -3.02 -10.18 -16.20
C ALA A 48 -3.43 -11.58 -15.74
N ILE A 49 -3.01 -12.64 -16.45
CA ILE A 49 -3.25 -14.02 -16.05
C ILE A 49 -2.58 -14.33 -14.71
N TYR A 50 -1.33 -13.87 -14.50
CA TYR A 50 -0.63 -14.04 -13.23
C TYR A 50 -1.38 -13.38 -12.07
N VAL A 51 -1.80 -12.11 -12.23
CA VAL A 51 -2.57 -11.37 -11.21
C VAL A 51 -3.92 -12.03 -10.96
N LEU A 52 -4.59 -12.56 -11.99
CA LEU A 52 -5.85 -13.27 -11.87
C LEU A 52 -5.68 -14.57 -11.07
N ILE A 53 -4.64 -15.33 -11.34
CA ILE A 53 -4.28 -16.54 -10.58
C ILE A 53 -4.03 -16.18 -9.11
N CYS A 54 -3.24 -15.16 -8.83
CA CYS A 54 -3.01 -14.66 -7.47
C CYS A 54 -4.32 -14.24 -6.78
N SER A 55 -5.22 -13.55 -7.51
CA SER A 55 -6.53 -13.16 -6.99
C SER A 55 -7.39 -14.35 -6.59
N LEU A 56 -7.44 -15.39 -7.43
CA LEU A 56 -8.19 -16.63 -7.16
C LEU A 56 -7.64 -17.36 -5.92
N PHE A 57 -6.31 -17.52 -5.83
CA PHE A 57 -5.68 -18.16 -4.66
C PHE A 57 -5.76 -17.33 -3.38
N SER A 58 -5.94 -16.01 -3.48
CA SER A 58 -6.16 -15.13 -2.33
C SER A 58 -7.51 -15.32 -1.65
N LYS A 59 -8.53 -15.84 -2.36
CA LYS A 59 -9.93 -15.94 -1.89
C LYS A 59 -10.54 -14.61 -1.43
N ILE A 60 -9.99 -13.49 -1.88
CA ILE A 60 -10.53 -12.17 -1.60
C ILE A 60 -11.70 -11.91 -2.54
N LYS A 61 -12.79 -11.36 -2.01
CA LYS A 61 -13.97 -11.01 -2.81
C LYS A 61 -13.59 -9.97 -3.88
N LEU A 62 -13.95 -10.25 -5.13
CA LEU A 62 -13.72 -9.35 -6.27
C LEU A 62 -14.25 -7.92 -6.02
N SER A 63 -15.33 -7.82 -5.25
CA SER A 63 -15.89 -6.52 -4.82
C SER A 63 -14.86 -5.63 -4.07
N HIS A 64 -13.91 -6.19 -3.33
CA HIS A 64 -12.86 -5.42 -2.65
C HIS A 64 -11.85 -4.84 -3.64
N ILE A 65 -11.47 -5.63 -4.63
CA ILE A 65 -10.58 -5.21 -5.72
C ILE A 65 -11.25 -4.11 -6.54
N LEU A 66 -12.50 -4.30 -6.94
CA LEU A 66 -13.28 -3.31 -7.68
C LEU A 66 -13.47 -2.00 -6.90
N LYS A 67 -13.67 -2.08 -5.58
CA LYS A 67 -13.73 -0.88 -4.72
C LYS A 67 -12.40 -0.13 -4.65
N ALA A 68 -11.26 -0.81 -4.75
CA ALA A 68 -9.94 -0.19 -4.80
C ALA A 68 -9.67 0.49 -6.15
N ILE A 69 -10.21 -0.06 -7.25
CA ILE A 69 -10.08 0.50 -8.60
C ILE A 69 -11.03 1.70 -8.81
N LYS A 70 -12.22 1.69 -8.20
CA LYS A 70 -13.28 2.69 -8.43
C LYS A 70 -12.82 4.16 -8.32
N PRO A 71 -12.06 4.60 -7.30
CA PRO A 71 -11.58 5.99 -7.23
C PRO A 71 -10.62 6.36 -8.37
N MET A 72 -9.90 5.38 -8.93
CA MET A 72 -8.98 5.58 -10.04
C MET A 72 -9.69 5.72 -11.39
N LEU A 73 -10.92 5.21 -11.53
CA LEU A 73 -11.68 5.33 -12.79
C LEU A 73 -11.88 6.78 -13.21
N PHE A 74 -12.12 7.67 -12.26
CA PHE A 74 -12.25 9.11 -12.56
C PHE A 74 -10.95 9.69 -13.13
N MET A 75 -9.82 9.39 -12.50
CA MET A 75 -8.51 9.84 -12.98
C MET A 75 -8.17 9.22 -14.34
N MET A 76 -8.52 7.96 -14.58
CA MET A 76 -8.33 7.29 -15.86
C MET A 76 -9.16 7.92 -16.97
N LEU A 77 -10.42 8.27 -16.69
CA LEU A 77 -11.27 8.98 -17.62
C LEU A 77 -10.68 10.35 -17.99
N PHE A 78 -10.17 11.08 -16.98
CA PHE A 78 -9.49 12.35 -17.20
C PHE A 78 -8.25 12.19 -18.09
N LEU A 79 -7.40 11.20 -17.79
CA LEU A 79 -6.21 10.91 -18.61
C LEU A 79 -6.58 10.50 -20.04
N MET A 80 -7.65 9.73 -20.21
CA MET A 80 -8.15 9.36 -21.54
C MET A 80 -8.54 10.59 -22.36
N ILE A 81 -9.32 11.49 -21.78
CA ILE A 81 -9.71 12.74 -22.42
C ILE A 81 -8.46 13.57 -22.77
N PHE A 82 -7.53 13.69 -21.83
CA PHE A 82 -6.32 14.48 -22.02
C PHE A 82 -5.42 13.90 -23.12
N ASN A 83 -5.24 12.58 -23.17
CA ASN A 83 -4.47 11.91 -24.23
C ASN A 83 -5.10 12.09 -25.62
N ILE A 84 -6.44 12.07 -25.73
CA ILE A 84 -7.13 12.32 -27.01
C ILE A 84 -6.82 13.71 -27.55
N PHE A 85 -6.68 14.72 -26.67
CA PHE A 85 -6.38 16.09 -27.08
C PHE A 85 -4.89 16.32 -27.40
N LEU A 86 -3.98 15.69 -26.65
CA LEU A 86 -2.55 15.95 -26.75
C LEU A 86 -1.83 15.04 -27.73
N MET A 87 -2.23 13.78 -27.85
CA MET A 87 -1.55 12.82 -28.71
C MET A 87 -2.10 12.83 -30.13
N LYS A 88 -1.20 13.15 -31.07
CA LYS A 88 -1.47 13.14 -32.50
C LYS A 88 -0.67 12.06 -33.22
N THR A 89 -0.50 10.87 -32.59
CA THR A 89 0.31 9.78 -33.11
C THR A 89 -0.58 8.66 -33.66
N GLY A 90 -0.26 8.14 -34.84
CA GLY A 90 -1.01 7.06 -35.50
C GLY A 90 -2.08 7.55 -36.47
N ASP A 91 -2.92 6.63 -36.96
CA ASP A 91 -3.97 6.91 -37.92
C ASP A 91 -5.18 7.56 -37.27
N VAL A 92 -5.84 8.46 -38.01
CA VAL A 92 -7.07 9.13 -37.55
C VAL A 92 -8.24 8.13 -37.63
N ILE A 93 -8.78 7.72 -36.48
CA ILE A 93 -9.93 6.81 -36.42
C ILE A 93 -11.23 7.57 -36.57
N VAL A 94 -11.39 8.70 -35.86
CA VAL A 94 -12.60 9.51 -35.87
C VAL A 94 -12.26 11.00 -35.93
N LYS A 95 -12.89 11.74 -36.81
CA LYS A 95 -12.77 13.19 -36.90
C LYS A 95 -14.10 13.84 -36.54
N ILE A 96 -14.15 14.48 -35.37
CA ILE A 96 -15.36 15.19 -34.90
C ILE A 96 -15.06 16.70 -34.96
N GLY A 97 -15.45 17.35 -36.03
CA GLY A 97 -15.16 18.77 -36.23
C GLY A 97 -13.66 19.07 -36.25
N ASN A 98 -13.20 19.85 -35.29
CA ASN A 98 -11.77 20.23 -35.14
C ASN A 98 -10.95 19.24 -34.34
N ILE A 99 -11.53 18.19 -33.74
CA ILE A 99 -10.87 17.21 -32.90
C ILE A 99 -10.68 15.91 -33.67
N SER A 100 -9.43 15.50 -33.88
CA SER A 100 -9.09 14.21 -34.50
C SER A 100 -8.64 13.23 -33.42
N VAL A 101 -9.32 12.10 -33.32
CA VAL A 101 -8.95 11.01 -32.40
C VAL A 101 -8.01 10.07 -33.14
N TYR A 102 -6.81 9.93 -32.63
CA TYR A 102 -5.76 9.09 -33.19
C TYR A 102 -5.73 7.70 -32.55
N SER A 103 -5.41 6.67 -33.34
CA SER A 103 -5.29 5.29 -32.87
C SER A 103 -4.24 5.12 -31.74
N GLY A 104 -3.12 5.84 -31.86
CA GLY A 104 -2.05 5.83 -30.86
C GLY A 104 -2.50 6.34 -29.50
N ALA A 105 -3.36 7.38 -29.44
CA ALA A 105 -3.90 7.90 -28.19
C ALA A 105 -4.76 6.87 -27.46
N LEU A 106 -5.60 6.13 -28.18
CA LEU A 106 -6.46 5.09 -27.60
C LEU A 106 -5.64 3.89 -27.12
N LEU A 107 -4.68 3.42 -27.93
CA LEU A 107 -3.81 2.31 -27.57
C LEU A 107 -2.98 2.62 -26.32
N GLN A 108 -2.37 3.80 -26.28
CA GLN A 108 -1.56 4.20 -25.13
C GLN A 108 -2.41 4.37 -23.87
N THR A 109 -3.62 4.92 -23.99
CA THR A 109 -4.55 5.00 -22.86
C THR A 109 -4.95 3.62 -22.37
N ALA A 110 -5.19 2.66 -23.27
CA ALA A 110 -5.49 1.27 -22.90
C ALA A 110 -4.32 0.61 -22.15
N TYR A 111 -3.08 0.82 -22.60
CA TYR A 111 -1.89 0.33 -21.90
C TYR A 111 -1.76 0.92 -20.50
N ILE A 112 -1.92 2.23 -20.35
CA ILE A 112 -1.88 2.89 -19.05
C ILE A 112 -3.00 2.35 -18.14
N PHE A 113 -4.21 2.17 -18.68
CA PHE A 113 -5.34 1.62 -17.94
C PHE A 113 -5.05 0.21 -17.41
N ILE A 114 -4.63 -0.70 -18.28
CA ILE A 114 -4.28 -2.08 -17.89
C ILE A 114 -3.16 -2.09 -16.85
N ARG A 115 -2.11 -1.31 -17.07
CA ARG A 115 -0.97 -1.15 -16.15
C ARG A 115 -1.43 -0.75 -14.75
N LEU A 116 -2.23 0.29 -14.63
CA LEU A 116 -2.74 0.77 -13.35
C LEU A 116 -3.66 -0.26 -12.67
N VAL A 117 -4.55 -0.92 -13.41
CA VAL A 117 -5.42 -1.98 -12.87
C VAL A 117 -4.58 -3.13 -12.30
N LEU A 118 -3.55 -3.57 -13.00
CA LEU A 118 -2.67 -4.65 -12.55
C LEU A 118 -1.92 -4.27 -11.27
N ILE A 119 -1.32 -3.07 -11.23
CA ILE A 119 -0.60 -2.55 -10.06
C ILE A 119 -1.53 -2.45 -8.85
N ILE A 120 -2.69 -1.82 -9.01
CA ILE A 120 -3.67 -1.64 -7.93
C ILE A 120 -4.17 -2.99 -7.42
N THR A 121 -4.44 -3.92 -8.32
CA THR A 121 -4.92 -5.25 -7.94
C THR A 121 -3.88 -5.98 -7.11
N LEU A 122 -2.64 -6.06 -7.57
CA LEU A 122 -1.59 -6.79 -6.87
C LEU A 122 -1.24 -6.15 -5.52
N THR A 123 -1.13 -4.82 -5.45
CA THR A 123 -0.88 -4.10 -4.19
C THR A 123 -2.05 -4.24 -3.22
N THR A 124 -3.29 -4.24 -3.71
CA THR A 124 -4.48 -4.51 -2.89
C THR A 124 -4.47 -5.94 -2.35
N LEU A 125 -4.09 -6.92 -3.15
CA LEU A 125 -3.92 -8.30 -2.70
C LEU A 125 -2.87 -8.41 -1.59
N MET A 126 -1.70 -7.79 -1.78
CA MET A 126 -0.63 -7.77 -0.78
C MET A 126 -1.10 -7.16 0.55
N THR A 127 -1.70 -5.97 0.52
CA THR A 127 -2.17 -5.26 1.73
C THR A 127 -3.35 -5.96 2.40
N SER A 128 -4.22 -6.61 1.63
CA SER A 128 -5.37 -7.35 2.19
C SER A 128 -4.98 -8.70 2.77
N THR A 129 -3.87 -9.30 2.34
CA THR A 129 -3.41 -10.63 2.80
C THR A 129 -2.30 -10.60 3.83
N THR A 130 -1.79 -9.42 4.20
CA THR A 130 -0.64 -9.30 5.11
C THR A 130 -0.91 -8.27 6.20
N LYS A 131 -0.66 -8.64 7.44
CA LYS A 131 -0.83 -7.73 8.59
C LYS A 131 0.22 -6.62 8.57
N PRO A 132 -0.11 -5.37 8.94
CA PRO A 132 0.85 -4.26 8.96
C PRO A 132 2.12 -4.55 9.78
N LEU A 133 1.98 -5.19 10.95
CA LEU A 133 3.12 -5.60 11.78
C LEU A 133 4.02 -6.63 11.09
N GLU A 134 3.45 -7.54 10.29
CA GLU A 134 4.24 -8.52 9.54
C GLU A 134 4.99 -7.87 8.37
N LEU A 135 4.38 -6.86 7.73
CA LEU A 135 5.06 -6.04 6.72
C LEU A 135 6.26 -5.29 7.33
N THR A 136 6.11 -4.72 8.52
CA THR A 136 7.21 -4.04 9.23
C THR A 136 8.38 -4.99 9.51
N LEU A 137 8.09 -6.20 10.00
CA LEU A 137 9.12 -7.23 10.24
C LEU A 137 9.79 -7.69 8.95
N ALA A 138 9.04 -7.79 7.85
CA ALA A 138 9.58 -8.13 6.55
C ALA A 138 10.51 -7.03 6.01
N ILE A 139 10.10 -5.77 6.10
CA ILE A 139 10.91 -4.62 5.72
C ILE A 139 12.19 -4.56 6.55
N GLU A 140 12.11 -4.73 7.88
CA GLU A 140 13.29 -4.81 8.74
C GLU A 140 14.26 -5.90 8.27
N SER A 141 13.73 -7.07 7.94
CA SER A 141 14.56 -8.19 7.48
C SER A 141 15.19 -7.93 6.11
N LEU A 142 14.46 -7.31 5.18
CA LEU A 142 14.96 -6.95 3.85
C LEU A 142 15.99 -5.81 3.91
N LEU A 143 15.84 -4.88 4.85
CA LEU A 143 16.77 -3.77 5.07
C LEU A 143 17.97 -4.15 5.95
N ASN A 144 18.00 -5.36 6.50
CA ASN A 144 19.09 -5.80 7.36
C ASN A 144 20.51 -5.66 6.74
N PRO A 145 20.73 -5.88 5.41
CA PRO A 145 22.02 -5.60 4.77
C PRO A 145 22.49 -4.16 4.91
N LEU A 146 21.56 -3.19 5.04
CA LEU A 146 21.88 -1.76 5.20
C LEU A 146 22.52 -1.43 6.56
N LYS A 147 22.45 -2.35 7.53
CA LYS A 147 23.21 -2.21 8.79
C LYS A 147 24.71 -2.04 8.55
N ARG A 148 25.25 -2.57 7.45
CA ARG A 148 26.64 -2.35 7.06
C ARG A 148 26.99 -0.87 6.82
N PHE A 149 25.99 -0.07 6.47
CA PHE A 149 26.12 1.37 6.27
C PHE A 149 25.73 2.20 7.50
N HIS A 150 25.74 1.58 8.71
CA HIS A 150 25.35 2.20 9.99
C HIS A 150 23.89 2.72 9.99
N PHE A 151 23.03 2.17 9.15
CA PHE A 151 21.63 2.56 9.13
C PHE A 151 20.87 1.88 10.28
N PRO A 152 20.13 2.63 11.12
CA PRO A 152 19.46 2.11 12.33
C PRO A 152 18.16 1.35 11.98
N VAL A 153 18.30 0.23 11.27
CA VAL A 153 17.15 -0.55 10.74
C VAL A 153 16.27 -1.08 11.87
N HIS A 154 16.90 -1.54 12.96
CA HIS A 154 16.16 -2.13 14.07
C HIS A 154 15.36 -1.09 14.86
N GLU A 155 15.96 0.05 15.12
CA GLU A 155 15.34 1.17 15.82
C GLU A 155 14.14 1.70 15.03
N LEU A 156 14.28 1.85 13.72
CA LEU A 156 13.17 2.25 12.85
C LEU A 156 12.04 1.22 12.85
N ALA A 157 12.35 -0.08 12.76
CA ALA A 157 11.34 -1.13 12.81
C ALA A 157 10.61 -1.16 14.16
N MET A 158 11.33 -0.93 15.25
CA MET A 158 10.75 -0.82 16.58
C MET A 158 9.83 0.40 16.68
N MET A 159 10.28 1.58 16.24
CA MET A 159 9.46 2.79 16.23
C MET A 159 8.15 2.60 15.45
N ILE A 160 8.23 1.99 14.25
CA ILE A 160 7.04 1.69 13.43
C ILE A 160 6.14 0.70 14.16
N SER A 161 6.70 -0.34 14.80
CA SER A 161 5.91 -1.35 15.52
C SER A 161 5.18 -0.74 16.73
N ILE A 162 5.85 0.15 17.49
CA ILE A 162 5.25 0.90 18.60
C ILE A 162 4.14 1.83 18.06
N ALA A 163 4.43 2.57 16.99
CA ALA A 163 3.44 3.45 16.37
C ALA A 163 2.19 2.67 15.94
N LEU A 164 2.35 1.55 15.19
CA LEU A 164 1.24 0.71 14.74
C LEU A 164 0.41 0.15 15.90
N ARG A 165 1.02 -0.09 17.06
CA ARG A 165 0.34 -0.54 18.27
C ARG A 165 -0.49 0.59 18.90
N PHE A 166 0.05 1.81 18.96
CA PHE A 166 -0.63 2.94 19.62
C PHE A 166 -1.63 3.66 18.73
N ILE A 167 -1.55 3.52 17.42
CA ILE A 167 -2.50 4.18 16.50
C ILE A 167 -3.98 3.88 16.85
N PRO A 168 -4.44 2.62 17.08
CA PRO A 168 -5.81 2.35 17.49
C PRO A 168 -6.20 3.09 18.78
N ASP A 169 -5.34 3.09 19.78
CA ASP A 169 -5.59 3.74 21.06
C ASP A 169 -5.71 5.26 20.90
N LEU A 170 -4.82 5.87 20.11
CA LEU A 170 -4.86 7.30 19.80
C LEU A 170 -6.10 7.70 19.02
N LEU A 171 -6.58 6.84 18.09
CA LEU A 171 -7.83 7.09 17.37
C LEU A 171 -9.03 7.06 18.29
N ASP A 172 -9.09 6.14 19.22
CA ASP A 172 -10.19 6.06 20.18
C ASP A 172 -10.14 7.22 21.20
N GLU A 173 -8.93 7.66 21.57
CA GLU A 173 -8.72 8.88 22.34
C GLU A 173 -9.21 10.12 21.58
N ALA A 174 -8.80 10.26 20.30
CA ALA A 174 -9.25 11.35 19.45
C ALA A 174 -10.77 11.44 19.34
N LYS A 175 -11.44 10.29 19.18
CA LYS A 175 -12.92 10.24 19.17
C LYS A 175 -13.53 10.69 20.49
N ARG A 176 -12.92 10.32 21.64
CA ARG A 176 -13.37 10.76 22.97
C ARG A 176 -13.21 12.25 23.16
N ILE A 177 -12.02 12.79 22.81
CA ILE A 177 -11.75 14.22 22.87
C ILE A 177 -12.70 14.99 21.95
N MET A 178 -12.90 14.50 20.71
CA MET A 178 -13.82 15.13 19.75
C MET A 178 -15.24 15.23 20.30
N LYS A 179 -15.77 14.15 20.92
CA LYS A 179 -17.08 14.17 21.57
C LYS A 179 -17.14 15.16 22.72
N ALA A 180 -16.11 15.21 23.56
CA ALA A 180 -16.03 16.13 24.68
C ALA A 180 -15.97 17.60 24.23
N GLN A 181 -15.21 17.90 23.18
CA GLN A 181 -15.12 19.25 22.61
C GLN A 181 -16.42 19.66 21.89
N ALA A 182 -17.09 18.73 21.22
CA ALA A 182 -18.42 18.98 20.64
C ALA A 182 -19.45 19.35 21.73
N SER A 183 -19.42 18.68 22.89
CA SER A 183 -20.26 19.03 24.03
C SER A 183 -19.96 20.42 24.65
N ARG A 184 -18.77 20.98 24.37
CA ARG A 184 -18.33 22.32 24.73
C ARG A 184 -18.63 23.37 23.64
N GLY A 185 -19.36 22.96 22.58
CA GLY A 185 -19.76 23.86 21.49
C GLY A 185 -18.73 23.95 20.34
N ALA A 186 -17.68 23.10 20.33
CA ALA A 186 -16.78 23.04 19.17
C ALA A 186 -17.47 22.30 18.03
N ASP A 187 -17.69 22.97 16.91
CA ASP A 187 -18.19 22.35 15.68
C ASP A 187 -17.05 22.03 14.74
N PHE A 188 -16.99 20.75 14.29
CA PHE A 188 -15.95 20.26 13.38
C PHE A 188 -16.41 20.24 11.91
N ASN A 189 -17.73 20.36 11.66
CA ASN A 189 -18.31 20.24 10.32
C ASN A 189 -18.80 21.57 9.78
N GLU A 190 -19.35 22.43 10.62
CA GLU A 190 -19.97 23.71 10.25
C GLU A 190 -19.09 24.89 10.69
N GLY A 191 -19.38 26.10 10.21
CA GLY A 191 -18.66 27.31 10.56
C GLY A 191 -17.63 27.78 9.54
N SER A 192 -17.05 28.94 9.82
CA SER A 192 -16.00 29.56 8.99
C SER A 192 -14.69 28.74 9.02
N PHE A 193 -13.84 28.95 8.03
CA PHE A 193 -12.54 28.26 7.96
C PHE A 193 -11.69 28.45 9.24
N MET A 194 -11.74 29.63 9.85
CA MET A 194 -11.00 29.94 11.08
C MET A 194 -11.60 29.20 12.29
N GLU A 195 -12.90 29.05 12.38
CA GLU A 195 -13.56 28.27 13.44
C GLU A 195 -13.23 26.79 13.34
N LYS A 196 -13.20 26.23 12.13
CA LYS A 196 -12.75 24.84 11.90
C LYS A 196 -11.30 24.62 12.33
N ILE A 197 -10.39 25.55 12.02
CA ILE A 197 -9.01 25.47 12.50
C ILE A 197 -8.97 25.49 14.04
N LYS A 198 -9.71 26.37 14.69
CA LYS A 198 -9.77 26.46 16.14
C LYS A 198 -10.30 25.17 16.77
N SER A 199 -11.34 24.57 16.19
CA SER A 199 -11.88 23.28 16.62
C SER A 199 -10.86 22.15 16.45
N ILE A 200 -10.10 22.11 15.33
CA ILE A 200 -9.05 21.12 15.12
C ILE A 200 -7.90 21.30 16.13
N ILE A 201 -7.49 22.53 16.43
CA ILE A 201 -6.46 22.81 17.44
C ILE A 201 -6.91 22.33 18.82
N SER A 202 -8.18 22.53 19.18
CA SER A 202 -8.74 22.06 20.44
C SER A 202 -8.74 20.53 20.59
N LEU A 203 -8.68 19.80 19.47
CA LEU A 203 -8.52 18.35 19.44
C LEU A 203 -7.04 17.94 19.50
N ILE A 204 -6.19 18.63 18.73
CA ILE A 204 -4.77 18.24 18.56
C ILE A 204 -3.99 18.46 19.85
N ILE A 205 -4.20 19.56 20.57
CA ILE A 205 -3.42 19.88 21.78
C ILE A 205 -3.59 18.80 22.87
N PRO A 206 -4.80 18.42 23.28
CA PRO A 206 -4.97 17.35 24.29
C PRO A 206 -4.43 16.00 23.79
N LEU A 207 -4.62 15.68 22.51
CA LEU A 207 -4.12 14.43 21.93
C LEU A 207 -2.60 14.37 21.96
N PHE A 208 -1.92 15.48 21.67
CA PHE A 208 -0.47 15.60 21.70
C PHE A 208 0.07 15.42 23.14
N ILE A 209 -0.56 16.04 24.12
CA ILE A 209 -0.19 15.89 25.55
C ILE A 209 -0.34 14.41 25.97
N SER A 210 -1.46 13.77 25.63
CA SER A 210 -1.68 12.35 25.94
C SER A 210 -0.65 11.45 25.25
N ALA A 211 -0.30 11.73 24.00
CA ALA A 211 0.73 10.97 23.27
C ALA A 211 2.11 11.11 23.92
N PHE A 212 2.49 12.30 24.39
CA PHE A 212 3.75 12.52 25.11
C PHE A 212 3.78 11.80 26.46
N GLN A 213 2.71 11.85 27.23
CA GLN A 213 2.61 11.12 28.50
C GLN A 213 2.81 9.61 28.29
N ARG A 214 2.17 9.04 27.27
CA ARG A 214 2.35 7.61 26.91
C ARG A 214 3.77 7.29 26.47
N ALA A 215 4.40 8.20 25.71
CA ALA A 215 5.78 8.02 25.28
C ALA A 215 6.74 8.02 26.48
N GLU A 216 6.52 8.91 27.46
CA GLU A 216 7.29 8.98 28.69
C GLU A 216 7.09 7.72 29.56
N GLU A 217 5.84 7.29 29.76
CA GLU A 217 5.52 6.05 30.46
C GLU A 217 6.19 4.84 29.82
N LEU A 218 6.16 4.76 28.48
CA LEU A 218 6.81 3.68 27.72
C LEU A 218 8.33 3.74 27.88
N ALA A 219 8.94 4.93 27.79
CA ALA A 219 10.37 5.11 27.95
C ALA A 219 10.82 4.67 29.34
N ASN A 220 10.14 5.10 30.39
CA ASN A 220 10.40 4.71 31.78
C ASN A 220 10.24 3.19 31.99
N ALA A 221 9.22 2.59 31.37
CA ALA A 221 9.00 1.15 31.42
C ALA A 221 10.08 0.35 30.65
N MET A 222 10.63 0.90 29.59
CA MET A 222 11.75 0.29 28.85
C MET A 222 13.05 0.40 29.63
N GLU A 223 13.32 1.56 30.21
CA GLU A 223 14.50 1.81 31.03
C GLU A 223 14.52 0.90 32.28
N SER A 224 13.40 0.81 32.97
CA SER A 224 13.27 -0.09 34.17
C SER A 224 13.45 -1.57 33.82
N ARG A 225 13.27 -1.98 32.56
CA ARG A 225 13.55 -3.32 32.04
C ARG A 225 14.94 -3.45 31.45
N ASN A 226 15.84 -2.49 31.71
CA ASN A 226 17.20 -2.45 31.22
C ASN A 226 17.28 -2.51 29.68
N TYR A 227 16.43 -1.73 28.99
CA TYR A 227 16.47 -1.64 27.55
C TYR A 227 17.78 -0.99 27.08
N ASN A 228 18.59 -1.73 26.32
CA ASN A 228 19.79 -1.20 25.67
C ASN A 228 19.64 -1.31 24.16
N PRO A 229 19.64 -0.20 23.39
CA PRO A 229 19.49 -0.22 21.93
C PRO A 229 20.64 -0.95 21.20
N GLU A 230 21.84 -0.95 21.77
CA GLU A 230 23.04 -1.56 21.15
C GLU A 230 23.14 -3.08 21.39
N ALA A 231 22.38 -3.63 22.32
CA ALA A 231 22.46 -5.06 22.66
C ALA A 231 21.90 -5.95 21.54
N THR A 232 22.58 -7.07 21.29
CA THR A 232 22.07 -8.12 20.40
C THR A 232 20.83 -8.78 21.01
N ARG A 233 19.77 -8.92 20.22
CA ARG A 233 18.47 -9.40 20.71
C ARG A 233 17.93 -10.56 19.92
N THR A 234 17.20 -11.42 20.61
CA THR A 234 16.35 -12.44 20.01
C THR A 234 14.97 -11.85 19.68
N LYS A 235 14.38 -12.25 18.56
CA LYS A 235 13.04 -11.84 18.16
C LYS A 235 12.01 -12.86 18.62
N TYR A 236 10.94 -12.41 19.27
CA TYR A 236 9.83 -13.29 19.66
C TYR A 236 9.12 -13.87 18.41
N LYS A 237 8.85 -13.03 17.41
CA LYS A 237 8.27 -13.46 16.14
C LYS A 237 9.34 -13.47 15.06
N VAL A 238 9.72 -14.66 14.62
CA VAL A 238 10.65 -14.87 13.52
C VAL A 238 9.84 -15.25 12.27
N LEU A 239 10.15 -14.60 11.14
CA LEU A 239 9.60 -14.99 9.85
C LEU A 239 10.32 -16.26 9.39
N THR A 240 9.56 -17.31 9.09
CA THR A 240 10.10 -18.60 8.63
C THR A 240 9.84 -18.76 7.13
N TRP A 241 10.92 -18.93 6.37
CA TRP A 241 10.84 -19.15 4.94
C TRP A 241 10.48 -20.62 4.66
N ALA A 242 9.39 -20.87 3.94
CA ALA A 242 8.91 -22.20 3.58
C ALA A 242 9.28 -22.56 2.12
N GLN A 243 9.22 -23.83 1.76
CA GLN A 243 9.43 -24.26 0.37
C GLN A 243 8.42 -23.65 -0.61
N LEU A 244 7.18 -23.45 -0.16
CA LEU A 244 6.14 -22.76 -0.94
C LEU A 244 6.55 -21.33 -1.31
N ASP A 245 7.29 -20.64 -0.44
CA ASP A 245 7.77 -19.30 -0.71
C ASP A 245 8.81 -19.31 -1.83
N THR A 246 9.70 -20.28 -1.84
CA THR A 246 10.71 -20.42 -2.92
C THR A 246 10.04 -20.70 -4.26
N ILE A 247 9.03 -21.59 -4.29
CA ILE A 247 8.29 -21.90 -5.51
C ILE A 247 7.57 -20.65 -6.03
N ALA A 248 6.86 -19.94 -5.15
CA ALA A 248 6.12 -18.72 -5.53
C ALA A 248 7.08 -17.62 -6.05
N MET A 249 8.27 -17.48 -5.44
CA MET A 249 9.28 -16.54 -5.89
C MET A 249 9.82 -16.91 -7.28
N LEU A 250 10.11 -18.18 -7.52
CA LEU A 250 10.58 -18.66 -8.83
C LEU A 250 9.54 -18.45 -9.92
N ILE A 251 8.26 -18.71 -9.64
CA ILE A 251 7.17 -18.45 -10.59
C ILE A 251 7.08 -16.96 -10.91
N THR A 252 7.14 -16.10 -9.91
CA THR A 252 7.10 -14.65 -10.10
C THR A 252 8.29 -14.17 -10.96
N LEU A 253 9.49 -14.63 -10.63
CA LEU A 253 10.70 -14.30 -11.41
C LEU A 253 10.58 -14.80 -12.85
N PHE A 254 10.15 -16.04 -13.06
CA PHE A 254 9.99 -16.61 -14.40
C PHE A 254 9.02 -15.80 -15.26
N VAL A 255 7.84 -15.48 -14.72
CA VAL A 255 6.84 -14.67 -15.43
C VAL A 255 7.37 -13.28 -15.74
N CYS A 256 7.92 -12.59 -14.74
CA CYS A 256 8.40 -11.22 -14.91
C CYS A 256 9.62 -11.12 -15.83
N CYS A 257 10.60 -12.03 -15.70
CA CYS A 257 11.75 -12.10 -16.62
C CYS A 257 11.32 -12.43 -18.04
N GLY A 258 10.36 -13.36 -18.22
CA GLY A 258 9.79 -13.68 -19.52
C GLY A 258 9.19 -12.46 -20.21
N VAL A 259 8.41 -11.65 -19.47
CA VAL A 259 7.82 -10.41 -20.00
C VAL A 259 8.91 -9.36 -20.34
N ILE A 260 9.93 -9.22 -19.47
CA ILE A 260 11.04 -8.29 -19.75
C ILE A 260 11.80 -8.72 -21.00
N ILE A 261 12.12 -10.02 -21.18
CA ILE A 261 12.80 -10.52 -22.37
C ILE A 261 11.96 -10.26 -23.63
N MET A 262 10.64 -10.46 -23.56
CA MET A 262 9.74 -10.15 -24.69
C MET A 262 9.70 -8.67 -25.06
N SER A 263 9.99 -7.78 -24.11
CA SER A 263 10.07 -6.33 -24.38
C SER A 263 11.33 -5.94 -25.17
N PHE A 264 12.38 -6.78 -25.15
CA PHE A 264 13.61 -6.53 -25.87
C PHE A 264 13.67 -7.25 -27.24
N MET A 265 12.73 -8.15 -27.50
CA MET A 265 12.60 -8.84 -28.80
C MET A 265 11.64 -8.09 -29.71
#